data_2d4604075aa2adaff1c8a3c625aef11a
#
_entry.id   2d4604075aa2adaff1c8a3c625aef11a
#
_cell.length_a   1.000
_cell.length_b   1.000
_cell.length_c   1.000
_cell.angle_alpha   90.00
_cell.angle_beta   90.00
_cell.angle_gamma   90.00
#
_symmetry.space_group_name_H-M   'P 1'
#
loop_
_entity.id
_entity.type
_entity.pdbx_description
1 polymer ?
#
loop_
_entity_poly.entity_id
_entity_poly.type
_entity_poly.pdbx_seq_one_letter_code
_entity_poly.pdbx_strand_id
1 'polypeptide(L)'
;MRSRAGTGAQSKGFSWTKGSRLNSLVIMAKAKAQHGSSSSVDPFAEPNGGPAVCRAGEFQFAPRQSHSNGCVQSRALFWCKSGRGSFRVNGEKFSLEPHDLYILPWNRHVVYQAGEREPMFTVHVHLVPWLRFHSPWVPNVPHEKSEALHDSPDRRDVRWPGFDGVVRFHVEAESALGRLMNYATEWFRESPRTESEGRALGMLVVRELERFSQSGSRSNERRPQELQRLLVYIDRCLAEGPTVDRLAAIISRSRSHVLKLFRRHLDSSAKAYLVQRQMREARELLHSTTLSIAEVGIRCGVADPYRFSKLFRRTVGMPPRAFRGLGGPLPSSKVPSRHKRVPARPSA
;
A
#
# COMPACT_ATOMS: atom_id res chain seq x y z
N MET A 1 -40.43 -71.96 4.59
CA MET A 1 -40.80 -71.60 5.99
C MET A 1 -40.52 -70.17 6.21
N ARG A 2 -41.54 -69.40 6.41
CA ARG A 2 -41.76 -68.32 7.39
C ARG A 2 -40.63 -67.26 7.48
N SER A 3 -40.80 -65.91 7.47
CA SER A 3 -41.98 -65.06 7.64
C SER A 3 -41.42 -63.66 7.96
N ARG A 4 -42.00 -62.61 7.35
CA ARG A 4 -42.31 -61.29 7.94
C ARG A 4 -41.14 -60.46 8.52
N ALA A 5 -41.06 -59.15 8.45
CA ALA A 5 -41.90 -58.02 8.13
C ALA A 5 -40.92 -56.82 8.05
N GLY A 6 -40.95 -55.85 7.22
CA GLY A 6 -41.89 -54.73 7.11
C GLY A 6 -41.61 -53.65 8.13
N THR A 7 -41.02 -52.54 7.72
CA THR A 7 -41.45 -51.20 8.13
C THR A 7 -40.83 -50.15 7.23
N GLY A 8 -41.67 -49.39 6.58
CA GLY A 8 -41.32 -48.28 5.76
C GLY A 8 -40.91 -47.06 6.59
N ALA A 9 -39.96 -46.31 6.11
CA ALA A 9 -39.71 -44.97 6.56
C ALA A 9 -39.91 -43.99 5.37
N GLN A 10 -40.93 -43.19 5.51
CA GLN A 10 -41.32 -42.15 4.56
C GLN A 10 -40.23 -41.10 4.45
N SER A 11 -39.73 -40.90 3.23
CA SER A 11 -38.95 -39.72 2.85
C SER A 11 -39.88 -38.51 2.79
N LYS A 12 -39.74 -37.59 3.77
CA LYS A 12 -40.34 -36.26 3.70
C LYS A 12 -39.48 -35.41 2.76
N GLY A 13 -39.98 -35.22 1.55
CA GLY A 13 -39.45 -34.25 0.59
C GLY A 13 -39.55 -32.83 1.15
N PHE A 14 -38.43 -32.18 1.25
CA PHE A 14 -38.36 -30.75 1.59
C PHE A 14 -38.42 -29.96 0.28
N SER A 15 -39.57 -29.38 0.03
CA SER A 15 -39.82 -28.49 -1.09
C SER A 15 -39.18 -27.12 -0.77
N TRP A 16 -38.20 -26.70 -1.56
CA TRP A 16 -37.65 -25.33 -1.53
C TRP A 16 -38.55 -24.41 -2.37
N THR A 17 -39.36 -23.61 -1.72
CA THR A 17 -40.08 -22.52 -2.36
C THR A 17 -39.12 -21.37 -2.69
N LYS A 18 -39.04 -20.99 -3.96
CA LYS A 18 -38.37 -19.78 -4.46
C LYS A 18 -39.06 -18.54 -3.87
N GLY A 19 -38.46 -17.92 -2.83
CA GLY A 19 -39.07 -16.68 -2.31
C GLY A 19 -38.30 -15.92 -1.23
N SER A 20 -37.16 -16.40 -0.72
CA SER A 20 -36.52 -15.79 0.48
C SER A 20 -35.07 -15.31 0.35
N ARG A 21 -34.53 -15.15 -0.87
CA ARG A 21 -33.13 -14.74 -1.05
C ARG A 21 -32.89 -13.24 -1.29
N LEU A 22 -33.95 -12.44 -1.38
CA LEU A 22 -33.80 -10.97 -1.58
C LEU A 22 -33.93 -10.14 -0.29
N ASN A 23 -34.42 -10.71 0.81
CA ASN A 23 -34.65 -9.93 2.03
C ASN A 23 -33.50 -9.93 3.03
N SER A 24 -32.52 -10.86 2.93
CA SER A 24 -31.40 -10.90 3.89
C SER A 24 -30.31 -9.85 3.61
N LEU A 25 -30.15 -9.42 2.35
CA LEU A 25 -29.19 -8.36 1.99
C LEU A 25 -29.72 -6.95 2.30
N VAL A 26 -31.03 -6.75 2.29
CA VAL A 26 -31.67 -5.46 2.61
C VAL A 26 -31.78 -5.23 4.12
N ILE A 27 -31.82 -6.30 4.92
CA ILE A 27 -31.90 -6.18 6.40
C ILE A 27 -30.54 -5.80 7.01
N MET A 28 -29.41 -6.19 6.41
CA MET A 28 -28.09 -5.74 6.87
C MET A 28 -27.81 -4.26 6.55
N ALA A 29 -28.47 -3.67 5.57
CA ALA A 29 -28.32 -2.24 5.25
C ALA A 29 -29.12 -1.31 6.16
N LYS A 30 -30.18 -1.80 6.85
CA LYS A 30 -31.03 -0.97 7.74
C LYS A 30 -30.66 -1.00 9.23
N ALA A 31 -29.81 -1.91 9.66
CA ALA A 31 -29.39 -2.00 11.09
C ALA A 31 -28.23 -1.07 11.48
N LYS A 32 -27.69 -0.25 10.55
CA LYS A 32 -26.55 0.67 10.79
C LYS A 32 -26.92 2.14 10.96
N ALA A 33 -28.20 2.47 11.14
CA ALA A 33 -28.65 3.87 11.15
C ALA A 33 -28.87 4.49 12.55
N GLN A 34 -28.41 3.88 13.62
CA GLN A 34 -28.55 4.49 14.97
C GLN A 34 -27.36 4.11 15.87
N HIS A 35 -26.17 4.61 15.58
CA HIS A 35 -25.16 4.94 16.60
C HIS A 35 -24.21 5.93 15.96
N GLY A 36 -24.21 7.17 16.45
CA GLY A 36 -23.32 8.22 16.00
C GLY A 36 -21.87 7.88 16.36
N SER A 37 -21.08 7.55 15.33
CA SER A 37 -19.64 7.56 15.38
C SER A 37 -19.14 7.88 13.98
N SER A 38 -18.11 8.69 13.87
CA SER A 38 -17.44 9.12 12.63
C SER A 38 -17.49 8.03 11.56
N SER A 39 -18.21 8.26 10.47
CA SER A 39 -18.26 7.35 9.32
C SER A 39 -16.88 7.23 8.71
N SER A 40 -16.13 6.19 9.08
CA SER A 40 -15.00 5.75 8.26
C SER A 40 -15.59 5.27 6.94
N VAL A 41 -15.49 6.10 5.91
CA VAL A 41 -15.84 5.71 4.55
C VAL A 41 -14.98 4.49 4.22
N ASP A 42 -15.63 3.35 3.92
CA ASP A 42 -14.94 2.15 3.49
C ASP A 42 -14.20 2.48 2.17
N PRO A 43 -12.86 2.50 2.14
CA PRO A 43 -12.11 2.91 0.95
C PRO A 43 -12.31 1.98 -0.24
N PHE A 44 -12.92 0.81 -0.03
CA PHE A 44 -13.21 -0.21 -1.04
C PHE A 44 -14.69 -0.22 -1.47
N ALA A 45 -15.55 0.61 -0.88
CA ALA A 45 -16.98 0.73 -1.22
C ALA A 45 -17.23 1.71 -2.38
N GLU A 46 -16.30 1.79 -3.35
CA GLU A 46 -16.48 2.64 -4.52
C GLU A 46 -17.42 2.01 -5.55
N PRO A 47 -18.28 2.82 -6.21
CA PRO A 47 -19.20 2.32 -7.23
C PRO A 47 -18.44 1.70 -8.42
N ASN A 48 -19.03 0.69 -9.04
CA ASN A 48 -18.58 0.03 -10.27
C ASN A 48 -17.24 -0.74 -10.18
N GLY A 49 -16.73 -1.01 -8.98
CA GLY A 49 -15.51 -1.79 -8.82
C GLY A 49 -15.27 -2.20 -7.37
N GLY A 50 -14.22 -2.97 -7.15
CA GLY A 50 -13.85 -3.43 -5.82
C GLY A 50 -12.53 -4.20 -5.81
N PRO A 51 -12.04 -4.62 -4.64
CA PRO A 51 -10.77 -5.30 -4.51
C PRO A 51 -10.81 -6.70 -5.15
N ALA A 52 -9.67 -7.08 -5.74
CA ALA A 52 -9.47 -8.42 -6.28
C ALA A 52 -8.03 -8.86 -6.10
N VAL A 53 -7.81 -10.12 -5.72
CA VAL A 53 -6.50 -10.77 -5.83
C VAL A 53 -6.33 -11.21 -7.27
N CYS A 54 -5.36 -10.62 -7.98
CA CYS A 54 -5.11 -10.87 -9.39
C CYS A 54 -3.88 -11.75 -9.64
N ARG A 55 -3.05 -11.98 -8.64
CA ARG A 55 -1.90 -12.90 -8.71
C ARG A 55 -1.48 -13.32 -7.31
N ALA A 56 -1.12 -14.57 -7.13
CA ALA A 56 -0.43 -15.07 -5.96
C ALA A 56 0.55 -16.19 -6.33
N GLY A 57 1.55 -16.40 -5.50
CA GLY A 57 2.53 -17.46 -5.71
C GLY A 57 3.59 -17.51 -4.64
N GLU A 58 4.46 -18.50 -4.77
CA GLU A 58 5.62 -18.70 -3.91
C GLU A 58 6.89 -18.57 -4.75
N PHE A 59 7.96 -18.14 -4.11
CA PHE A 59 9.26 -18.04 -4.76
C PHE A 59 10.38 -18.40 -3.79
N GLN A 60 11.15 -19.43 -4.15
CA GLN A 60 12.38 -19.81 -3.48
C GLN A 60 13.55 -19.12 -4.18
N PHE A 61 14.21 -18.22 -3.47
CA PHE A 61 15.43 -17.59 -3.98
C PHE A 61 16.64 -18.52 -3.84
N ALA A 62 17.54 -18.46 -4.81
CA ALA A 62 18.87 -19.03 -4.66
C ALA A 62 19.77 -18.12 -3.76
N PRO A 63 20.88 -18.65 -3.20
CA PRO A 63 21.83 -17.83 -2.47
C PRO A 63 22.30 -16.61 -3.27
N ARG A 64 22.30 -15.43 -2.66
CA ARG A 64 22.67 -14.13 -3.28
C ARG A 64 21.86 -13.73 -4.50
N GLN A 65 20.81 -14.44 -4.85
CA GLN A 65 19.97 -14.09 -5.99
C GLN A 65 19.35 -12.72 -5.81
N SER A 66 19.42 -11.91 -6.86
CA SER A 66 18.71 -10.63 -6.97
C SER A 66 17.63 -10.72 -8.05
N HIS A 67 16.50 -10.07 -7.81
CA HIS A 67 15.39 -9.95 -8.76
C HIS A 67 14.82 -8.53 -8.70
N SER A 68 14.49 -7.96 -9.87
CA SER A 68 13.97 -6.59 -9.97
C SER A 68 12.71 -6.55 -10.80
N ASN A 69 11.73 -5.77 -10.37
CA ASN A 69 10.54 -5.42 -11.14
C ASN A 69 10.47 -3.89 -11.26
N GLY A 70 10.34 -3.39 -12.48
CA GLY A 70 10.46 -1.96 -12.77
C GLY A 70 9.28 -1.13 -12.32
N CYS A 71 8.05 -1.65 -12.48
CA CYS A 71 6.83 -0.91 -12.19
C CYS A 71 5.66 -1.85 -11.88
N VAL A 72 5.47 -2.20 -10.62
CA VAL A 72 4.43 -3.15 -10.21
C VAL A 72 3.14 -2.42 -9.84
N GLN A 73 2.10 -2.57 -10.65
CA GLN A 73 0.79 -1.95 -10.42
C GLN A 73 -0.17 -2.89 -9.69
N SER A 74 0.13 -3.09 -8.42
CA SER A 74 -0.71 -3.75 -7.42
C SER A 74 -0.24 -3.34 -6.03
N ARG A 75 -1.07 -3.50 -5.02
CA ARG A 75 -0.58 -3.62 -3.65
C ARG A 75 -0.19 -5.06 -3.42
N ALA A 76 1.03 -5.33 -2.96
CA ALA A 76 1.46 -6.70 -2.72
C ALA A 76 1.62 -6.97 -1.23
N LEU A 77 1.09 -8.12 -0.81
CA LEU A 77 1.43 -8.75 0.44
C LEU A 77 2.65 -9.63 0.14
N PHE A 78 3.79 -9.28 0.69
CA PHE A 78 5.07 -9.96 0.50
C PHE A 78 5.52 -10.55 1.83
N TRP A 79 5.39 -11.87 1.97
CA TRP A 79 5.59 -12.61 3.21
C TRP A 79 6.79 -13.54 3.13
N CYS A 80 7.69 -13.45 4.11
CA CYS A 80 8.82 -14.35 4.27
C CYS A 80 8.42 -15.56 5.13
N LYS A 81 8.33 -16.74 4.52
CA LYS A 81 8.05 -17.98 5.26
C LYS A 81 9.29 -18.50 5.97
N SER A 82 10.45 -18.39 5.33
CA SER A 82 11.73 -18.83 5.91
C SER A 82 12.91 -18.14 5.21
N GLY A 83 14.09 -18.27 5.78
CA GLY A 83 15.32 -17.65 5.27
C GLY A 83 15.35 -16.14 5.53
N ARG A 84 16.32 -15.46 4.91
CA ARG A 84 16.59 -14.04 5.15
C ARG A 84 16.98 -13.33 3.86
N GLY A 85 16.76 -12.03 3.85
CA GLY A 85 17.14 -11.20 2.72
C GLY A 85 16.91 -9.73 2.98
N SER A 86 16.87 -8.98 1.92
CA SER A 86 16.46 -7.59 1.93
C SER A 86 15.78 -7.25 0.61
N PHE A 87 15.04 -6.15 0.60
CA PHE A 87 14.50 -5.60 -0.63
C PHE A 87 14.54 -4.07 -0.59
N ARG A 88 14.45 -3.46 -1.77
CA ARG A 88 14.30 -2.01 -1.90
C ARG A 88 13.00 -1.70 -2.60
N VAL A 89 12.25 -0.75 -2.06
CA VAL A 89 11.05 -0.20 -2.71
C VAL A 89 11.31 1.25 -3.00
N ASN A 90 11.30 1.63 -4.27
CA ASN A 90 11.59 3.00 -4.72
C ASN A 90 12.89 3.57 -4.09
N GLY A 91 13.92 2.72 -3.95
CA GLY A 91 15.22 3.07 -3.38
C GLY A 91 15.34 2.93 -1.85
N GLU A 92 14.24 2.84 -1.11
CA GLU A 92 14.25 2.60 0.34
C GLU A 92 14.50 1.12 0.65
N LYS A 93 15.47 0.80 1.52
CA LYS A 93 15.85 -0.57 1.86
C LYS A 93 15.13 -1.07 3.10
N PHE A 94 14.68 -2.32 3.03
CA PHE A 94 14.05 -3.08 4.11
C PHE A 94 14.77 -4.41 4.32
N SER A 95 14.92 -4.84 5.58
CA SER A 95 15.32 -6.21 5.92
C SER A 95 14.12 -7.14 5.77
N LEU A 96 14.41 -8.43 5.56
CA LEU A 96 13.39 -9.47 5.48
C LEU A 96 13.84 -10.64 6.35
N GLU A 97 13.06 -10.92 7.39
CA GLU A 97 13.25 -11.98 8.35
C GLU A 97 12.09 -12.99 8.25
N PRO A 98 12.23 -14.22 8.75
CA PRO A 98 11.12 -15.16 8.84
C PRO A 98 9.90 -14.56 9.54
N HIS A 99 8.71 -14.86 9.04
CA HIS A 99 7.41 -14.34 9.50
C HIS A 99 7.15 -12.85 9.20
N ASP A 100 8.08 -12.13 8.57
CA ASP A 100 7.80 -10.77 8.12
C ASP A 100 6.84 -10.77 6.94
N LEU A 101 5.75 -10.03 7.09
CA LEU A 101 4.84 -9.66 6.03
C LEU A 101 4.97 -8.18 5.75
N TYR A 102 5.26 -7.82 4.52
CA TYR A 102 5.24 -6.44 4.07
C TYR A 102 4.07 -6.19 3.12
N ILE A 103 3.33 -5.11 3.38
CA ILE A 103 2.39 -4.57 2.41
C ILE A 103 3.15 -3.53 1.59
N LEU A 104 3.26 -3.77 0.29
CA LEU A 104 3.99 -2.91 -0.62
C LEU A 104 3.01 -2.00 -1.39
N PRO A 105 3.37 -0.72 -1.61
CA PRO A 105 2.49 0.25 -2.25
C PRO A 105 2.30 -0.03 -3.74
N TRP A 106 1.25 0.54 -4.32
CA TRP A 106 0.99 0.55 -5.75
C TRP A 106 2.08 1.27 -6.56
N ASN A 107 2.27 0.89 -7.82
CA ASN A 107 3.15 1.56 -8.79
C ASN A 107 4.60 1.73 -8.29
N ARG A 108 5.21 0.62 -7.87
CA ARG A 108 6.54 0.60 -7.27
C ARG A 108 7.59 -0.06 -8.14
N HIS A 109 8.79 0.47 -8.05
CA HIS A 109 10.01 -0.26 -8.39
C HIS A 109 10.46 -1.06 -7.17
N VAL A 110 10.74 -2.35 -7.34
CA VAL A 110 11.21 -3.21 -6.25
C VAL A 110 12.39 -4.06 -6.69
N VAL A 111 13.41 -4.12 -5.84
CA VAL A 111 14.59 -4.97 -6.03
C VAL A 111 14.73 -5.86 -4.80
N TYR A 112 14.70 -7.16 -5.01
CA TYR A 112 14.88 -8.18 -3.97
C TYR A 112 16.33 -8.65 -3.96
N GLN A 113 16.86 -9.00 -2.77
CA GLN A 113 18.19 -9.55 -2.58
C GLN A 113 18.14 -10.63 -1.52
N ALA A 114 18.36 -11.88 -1.91
CA ALA A 114 18.39 -13.01 -0.99
C ALA A 114 19.69 -13.06 -0.19
N GLY A 115 19.59 -13.60 1.02
CA GLY A 115 20.73 -13.92 1.85
C GLY A 115 21.63 -15.00 1.25
N GLU A 116 22.88 -15.05 1.70
CA GLU A 116 23.86 -16.02 1.21
C GLU A 116 23.68 -17.40 1.84
N ARG A 117 23.57 -17.44 3.18
CA ARG A 117 23.52 -18.70 3.95
C ARG A 117 22.11 -19.26 4.07
N GLU A 118 21.15 -18.37 4.20
CA GLU A 118 19.73 -18.69 4.39
C GLU A 118 18.89 -17.90 3.37
N PRO A 119 18.86 -18.33 2.09
CA PRO A 119 18.10 -17.63 1.07
C PRO A 119 16.60 -17.67 1.38
N MET A 120 15.94 -16.55 1.16
CA MET A 120 14.52 -16.37 1.52
C MET A 120 13.59 -17.23 0.67
N PHE A 121 12.60 -17.84 1.33
CA PHE A 121 11.41 -18.42 0.73
C PHE A 121 10.22 -17.51 1.02
N THR A 122 9.54 -17.06 -0.02
CA THR A 122 8.55 -16.00 0.06
C THR A 122 7.23 -16.39 -0.58
N VAL A 123 6.16 -15.86 -0.03
CA VAL A 123 4.81 -15.86 -0.61
C VAL A 123 4.47 -14.44 -1.01
N HIS A 124 3.88 -14.26 -2.17
CA HIS A 124 3.37 -12.99 -2.63
C HIS A 124 1.91 -13.10 -3.06
N VAL A 125 1.11 -12.12 -2.65
CA VAL A 125 -0.29 -11.96 -3.06
C VAL A 125 -0.46 -10.54 -3.59
N HIS A 126 -0.88 -10.41 -4.84
CA HIS A 126 -1.08 -9.12 -5.50
C HIS A 126 -2.55 -8.75 -5.48
N LEU A 127 -2.85 -7.71 -4.74
CA LEU A 127 -4.17 -7.10 -4.62
C LEU A 127 -4.27 -5.90 -5.57
N VAL A 128 -5.27 -5.90 -6.43
CA VAL A 128 -5.76 -4.72 -7.14
C VAL A 128 -6.86 -4.11 -6.27
N PRO A 129 -6.65 -2.95 -5.62
CA PRO A 129 -7.59 -2.40 -4.66
C PRO A 129 -8.94 -2.02 -5.27
N TRP A 130 -8.91 -1.57 -6.53
CA TRP A 130 -10.12 -1.33 -7.30
C TRP A 130 -9.97 -1.90 -8.71
N LEU A 131 -10.73 -2.93 -9.00
CA LEU A 131 -10.93 -3.53 -10.31
C LEU A 131 -12.37 -3.28 -10.73
N ARG A 132 -12.59 -2.71 -11.94
CA ARG A 132 -13.90 -2.42 -12.48
C ARG A 132 -14.75 -3.70 -12.60
N PHE A 133 -16.02 -3.66 -12.22
CA PHE A 133 -16.95 -4.77 -12.46
C PHE A 133 -17.17 -4.96 -13.97
N HIS A 134 -17.32 -6.21 -14.39
CA HIS A 134 -17.56 -6.60 -15.79
C HIS A 134 -16.40 -6.24 -16.76
N SER A 135 -15.22 -5.88 -16.27
CA SER A 135 -14.03 -5.82 -17.11
C SER A 135 -13.54 -7.23 -17.44
N PRO A 136 -12.81 -7.43 -18.55
CA PRO A 136 -12.21 -8.73 -18.85
C PRO A 136 -11.33 -9.23 -17.69
N TRP A 137 -11.61 -10.43 -17.20
CA TRP A 137 -10.84 -11.02 -16.13
C TRP A 137 -9.47 -11.50 -16.62
N VAL A 138 -8.42 -10.86 -16.15
CA VAL A 138 -7.04 -11.27 -16.40
C VAL A 138 -6.34 -11.47 -15.06
N PRO A 139 -6.09 -12.72 -14.63
CA PRO A 139 -5.45 -13.04 -13.36
C PRO A 139 -3.94 -12.80 -13.41
N ASN A 140 -3.53 -11.57 -13.63
CA ASN A 140 -2.16 -11.09 -13.66
C ASN A 140 -2.07 -9.63 -13.24
N VAL A 141 -0.86 -9.18 -12.91
CA VAL A 141 -0.52 -7.76 -12.63
C VAL A 141 0.71 -7.38 -13.41
N PRO A 142 0.80 -6.16 -13.95
CA PRO A 142 1.99 -5.71 -14.66
C PRO A 142 3.15 -5.49 -13.69
N HIS A 143 4.35 -5.87 -14.13
CA HIS A 143 5.62 -5.68 -13.43
C HIS A 143 6.52 -4.69 -14.15
N GLU A 144 6.22 -4.42 -15.44
CA GLU A 144 6.93 -3.49 -16.28
C GLU A 144 5.96 -2.58 -17.04
N LYS A 145 6.43 -1.40 -17.44
CA LYS A 145 5.61 -0.41 -18.18
C LYS A 145 5.17 -0.89 -19.56
N SER A 146 5.90 -1.83 -20.16
CA SER A 146 5.60 -2.40 -21.47
C SER A 146 4.49 -3.45 -21.45
N GLU A 147 4.04 -3.89 -20.29
CA GLU A 147 3.01 -4.93 -20.18
C GLU A 147 1.60 -4.39 -20.42
N ALA A 148 0.74 -5.18 -21.07
CA ALA A 148 -0.59 -4.80 -21.55
C ALA A 148 -1.55 -4.29 -20.46
N LEU A 149 -1.33 -4.68 -19.20
CA LEU A 149 -2.18 -4.25 -18.07
C LEU A 149 -1.66 -2.98 -17.38
N HIS A 150 -0.53 -2.44 -17.84
CA HIS A 150 0.01 -1.20 -17.27
C HIS A 150 -0.91 -0.02 -17.64
N ASP A 151 -1.21 0.81 -16.63
CA ASP A 151 -2.12 1.96 -16.73
C ASP A 151 -3.52 1.63 -17.31
N SER A 152 -3.97 0.39 -17.13
CA SER A 152 -5.32 -0.02 -17.51
C SER A 152 -6.37 0.82 -16.78
N PRO A 153 -7.36 1.42 -17.48
CA PRO A 153 -8.43 2.21 -16.86
C PRO A 153 -9.35 1.38 -15.97
N ASP A 154 -9.27 0.06 -16.06
CA ASP A 154 -10.08 -0.86 -15.26
C ASP A 154 -9.44 -1.22 -13.92
N ARG A 155 -8.23 -0.71 -13.66
CA ARG A 155 -7.44 -1.02 -12.47
C ARG A 155 -6.85 0.23 -11.86
N ARG A 156 -7.04 0.44 -10.56
CA ARG A 156 -6.42 1.57 -9.87
C ARG A 156 -6.17 1.29 -8.40
N ASP A 157 -5.30 2.09 -7.82
CA ASP A 157 -5.13 2.14 -6.38
C ASP A 157 -6.30 2.88 -5.73
N VAL A 158 -6.50 2.63 -4.44
CA VAL A 158 -7.39 3.42 -3.59
C VAL A 158 -6.62 3.92 -2.38
N ARG A 159 -7.04 5.06 -1.85
CA ARG A 159 -6.48 5.56 -0.59
C ARG A 159 -6.88 4.59 0.54
N TRP A 160 -5.88 3.97 1.15
CA TRP A 160 -6.09 3.01 2.23
C TRP A 160 -5.37 3.50 3.48
N PRO A 161 -6.06 4.20 4.40
CA PRO A 161 -5.45 4.76 5.60
C PRO A 161 -4.69 3.71 6.41
N GLY A 162 -3.44 4.03 6.77
CA GLY A 162 -2.55 3.08 7.47
C GLY A 162 -1.72 2.18 6.54
N PHE A 163 -2.03 2.15 5.23
CA PHE A 163 -1.32 1.35 4.23
C PHE A 163 -0.76 2.19 3.07
N ASP A 164 -0.60 3.49 3.26
CA ASP A 164 -0.15 4.42 2.20
C ASP A 164 1.34 4.29 1.84
N GLY A 165 2.08 3.45 2.54
CA GLY A 165 3.50 3.18 2.29
C GLY A 165 3.84 1.71 2.43
N VAL A 166 5.12 1.42 2.68
CA VAL A 166 5.56 0.07 3.07
C VAL A 166 5.20 -0.15 4.54
N VAL A 167 4.36 -1.14 4.80
CA VAL A 167 3.93 -1.49 6.16
C VAL A 167 4.41 -2.91 6.48
N ARG A 168 5.01 -3.10 7.66
CA ARG A 168 5.52 -4.40 8.14
C ARG A 168 4.63 -4.96 9.23
N PHE A 169 4.36 -6.25 9.15
CA PHE A 169 3.70 -7.06 10.17
C PHE A 169 4.54 -8.31 10.46
N HIS A 170 4.30 -8.91 11.62
CA HIS A 170 4.77 -10.25 11.94
C HIS A 170 3.59 -11.21 11.81
N VAL A 171 3.68 -12.22 10.95
CA VAL A 171 2.57 -13.11 10.59
C VAL A 171 3.01 -14.56 10.68
N GLU A 172 2.42 -15.28 11.62
CA GLU A 172 2.57 -16.73 11.74
C GLU A 172 1.77 -17.47 10.67
N ALA A 173 2.28 -18.59 10.19
CA ALA A 173 1.62 -19.41 9.15
C ALA A 173 0.21 -19.86 9.57
N GLU A 174 0.01 -20.14 10.86
CA GLU A 174 -1.24 -20.60 11.44
C GLU A 174 -2.24 -19.47 11.76
N SER A 175 -1.83 -18.21 11.61
CA SER A 175 -2.76 -17.07 11.75
C SER A 175 -3.80 -17.09 10.63
N ALA A 176 -4.93 -16.39 10.83
CA ALA A 176 -5.96 -16.28 9.80
C ALA A 176 -5.40 -15.68 8.49
N LEU A 177 -4.57 -14.64 8.60
CA LEU A 177 -3.93 -14.02 7.45
C LEU A 177 -2.90 -14.96 6.78
N GLY A 178 -2.07 -15.67 7.56
CA GLY A 178 -1.11 -16.64 7.02
C GLY A 178 -1.79 -17.77 6.25
N ARG A 179 -2.87 -18.35 6.82
CA ARG A 179 -3.67 -19.37 6.13
C ARG A 179 -4.33 -18.84 4.86
N LEU A 180 -4.84 -17.60 4.90
CA LEU A 180 -5.46 -16.99 3.73
C LEU A 180 -4.44 -16.75 2.61
N MET A 181 -3.22 -16.34 2.93
CA MET A 181 -2.14 -16.18 1.94
C MET A 181 -1.73 -17.52 1.32
N ASN A 182 -1.59 -18.58 2.14
CA ASN A 182 -1.33 -19.91 1.63
C ASN A 182 -2.45 -20.39 0.70
N TYR A 183 -3.71 -20.25 1.13
CA TYR A 183 -4.87 -20.58 0.31
C TYR A 183 -4.90 -19.82 -1.03
N ALA A 184 -4.64 -18.51 -1.02
CA ALA A 184 -4.56 -17.71 -2.25
C ALA A 184 -3.48 -18.26 -3.20
N THR A 185 -2.34 -18.70 -2.66
CA THR A 185 -1.24 -19.27 -3.45
C THR A 185 -1.64 -20.62 -4.07
N GLU A 186 -2.30 -21.48 -3.30
CA GLU A 186 -2.82 -22.77 -3.78
C GLU A 186 -3.87 -22.55 -4.87
N TRP A 187 -4.83 -21.66 -4.62
CA TRP A 187 -5.87 -21.32 -5.60
C TRP A 187 -5.27 -20.79 -6.92
N PHE A 188 -4.21 -19.96 -6.88
CA PHE A 188 -3.51 -19.50 -8.09
C PHE A 188 -2.70 -20.60 -8.79
N ARG A 189 -2.36 -21.68 -8.11
CA ARG A 189 -1.71 -22.85 -8.71
C ARG A 189 -2.71 -23.74 -9.45
N GLU A 190 -3.95 -23.78 -9.01
CA GLU A 190 -5.05 -24.53 -9.61
C GLU A 190 -5.68 -23.78 -10.79
N SER A 191 -6.38 -24.47 -11.65
CA SER A 191 -7.07 -23.91 -12.81
C SER A 191 -8.46 -24.53 -12.94
N PRO A 192 -9.49 -23.83 -13.41
CA PRO A 192 -9.55 -22.42 -13.85
C PRO A 192 -9.75 -21.44 -12.70
N ARG A 193 -9.32 -20.18 -12.89
CA ARG A 193 -9.45 -19.08 -11.93
C ARG A 193 -10.55 -18.13 -12.41
N THR A 194 -11.55 -17.90 -11.58
CA THR A 194 -12.69 -17.03 -11.93
C THR A 194 -12.57 -15.64 -11.31
N GLU A 195 -13.21 -14.66 -11.94
CA GLU A 195 -13.27 -13.29 -11.43
C GLU A 195 -13.94 -13.24 -10.03
N SER A 196 -15.04 -13.98 -9.85
CA SER A 196 -15.78 -14.00 -8.60
C SER A 196 -14.94 -14.51 -7.42
N GLU A 197 -14.12 -15.52 -7.64
CA GLU A 197 -13.19 -16.06 -6.64
C GLU A 197 -12.06 -15.07 -6.34
N GLY A 198 -11.45 -14.46 -7.37
CA GLY A 198 -10.42 -13.43 -7.19
C GLY A 198 -10.93 -12.22 -6.40
N ARG A 199 -12.19 -11.82 -6.61
CA ARG A 199 -12.85 -10.75 -5.85
C ARG A 199 -13.17 -11.18 -4.41
N ALA A 200 -13.65 -12.39 -4.21
CA ALA A 200 -13.90 -12.93 -2.87
C ALA A 200 -12.61 -12.96 -2.04
N LEU A 201 -11.52 -13.45 -2.63
CA LEU A 201 -10.19 -13.40 -2.02
C LEU A 201 -9.74 -11.96 -1.72
N GLY A 202 -9.94 -11.02 -2.65
CA GLY A 202 -9.61 -9.61 -2.46
C GLY A 202 -10.32 -9.02 -1.25
N MET A 203 -11.62 -9.25 -1.12
CA MET A 203 -12.40 -8.81 0.05
C MET A 203 -11.92 -9.45 1.36
N LEU A 204 -11.63 -10.75 1.35
CA LEU A 204 -11.11 -11.44 2.55
C LEU A 204 -9.75 -10.90 2.96
N VAL A 205 -8.83 -10.70 2.00
CA VAL A 205 -7.50 -10.13 2.26
C VAL A 205 -7.61 -8.74 2.88
N VAL A 206 -8.45 -7.87 2.32
CA VAL A 206 -8.67 -6.52 2.87
C VAL A 206 -9.18 -6.59 4.30
N ARG A 207 -10.21 -7.41 4.56
CA ARG A 207 -10.81 -7.53 5.89
C ARG A 207 -9.85 -8.14 6.92
N GLU A 208 -9.06 -9.13 6.54
CA GLU A 208 -8.06 -9.71 7.44
C GLU A 208 -6.91 -8.73 7.73
N LEU A 209 -6.46 -7.96 6.76
CA LEU A 209 -5.45 -6.92 6.97
C LEU A 209 -5.97 -5.83 7.92
N GLU A 210 -7.21 -5.38 7.77
CA GLU A 210 -7.83 -4.42 8.68
C GLU A 210 -7.92 -4.96 10.11
N ARG A 211 -8.40 -6.19 10.28
CA ARG A 211 -8.46 -6.87 11.58
C ARG A 211 -7.07 -7.02 12.18
N PHE A 212 -6.11 -7.46 11.37
CA PHE A 212 -4.74 -7.68 11.80
C PHE A 212 -4.06 -6.38 12.20
N SER A 213 -4.27 -5.30 11.43
CA SER A 213 -3.80 -3.96 11.76
C SER A 213 -4.38 -3.46 13.09
N GLN A 214 -5.66 -3.72 13.34
CA GLN A 214 -6.33 -3.37 14.59
C GLN A 214 -5.88 -4.24 15.77
N SER A 215 -5.63 -5.55 15.55
CA SER A 215 -5.18 -6.49 16.57
C SER A 215 -3.66 -6.45 16.76
N GLY A 216 -2.89 -6.24 15.71
CA GLY A 216 -1.42 -6.09 15.72
C GLY A 216 -0.97 -4.85 16.49
N SER A 217 -1.88 -3.87 16.66
CA SER A 217 -1.76 -2.85 17.71
C SER A 217 -1.66 -3.45 19.12
N ARG A 218 -2.00 -4.74 19.29
CA ARG A 218 -1.91 -5.47 20.57
C ARG A 218 -0.75 -6.47 20.66
N SER A 219 -0.17 -6.93 19.54
CA SER A 219 0.91 -7.94 19.53
C SER A 219 2.27 -7.44 19.04
N ASN A 220 2.31 -6.28 18.35
CA ASN A 220 3.56 -5.55 18.21
C ASN A 220 3.83 -4.92 19.57
N GLU A 221 5.02 -5.07 20.17
CA GLU A 221 5.44 -4.27 21.32
C GLU A 221 4.87 -2.88 21.11
N ARG A 222 3.88 -2.48 21.94
CA ARG A 222 3.11 -1.23 21.78
C ARG A 222 4.08 -0.15 21.39
N ARG A 223 4.02 0.31 20.13
CA ARG A 223 4.73 1.55 19.80
C ARG A 223 4.32 2.52 20.87
N PRO A 224 5.24 3.06 21.64
CA PRO A 224 4.85 3.92 22.75
C PRO A 224 3.87 4.95 22.22
N GLN A 225 2.83 5.23 22.97
CA GLN A 225 1.82 6.23 22.58
C GLN A 225 2.49 7.55 22.15
N GLU A 226 3.62 7.86 22.79
CA GLU A 226 4.48 8.99 22.43
C GLU A 226 4.94 8.91 20.97
N LEU A 227 5.43 7.77 20.50
CA LEU A 227 5.86 7.61 19.10
C LEU A 227 4.69 7.70 18.13
N GLN A 228 3.54 7.12 18.45
CA GLN A 228 2.34 7.24 17.61
C GLN A 228 1.91 8.70 17.45
N ARG A 229 1.90 9.47 18.56
CA ARG A 229 1.61 10.92 18.53
C ARG A 229 2.58 11.68 17.65
N LEU A 230 3.88 11.33 17.69
CA LEU A 230 4.89 11.94 16.84
C LEU A 230 4.69 11.63 15.35
N LEU A 231 4.38 10.39 15.00
CA LEU A 231 4.13 9.99 13.63
C LEU A 231 2.91 10.69 13.03
N VAL A 232 1.80 10.74 13.77
CA VAL A 232 0.58 11.47 13.38
C VAL A 232 0.87 12.97 13.20
N TYR A 233 1.66 13.56 14.10
CA TYR A 233 2.06 14.97 13.96
C TYR A 233 2.92 15.21 12.72
N ILE A 234 3.92 14.35 12.45
CA ILE A 234 4.78 14.46 11.27
C ILE A 234 3.93 14.42 10.00
N ASP A 235 2.96 13.51 9.90
CA ASP A 235 2.11 13.39 8.73
C ASP A 235 1.19 14.59 8.52
N ARG A 236 0.66 15.18 9.60
CA ARG A 236 -0.21 16.37 9.53
C ARG A 236 0.52 17.67 9.25
N CYS A 237 1.71 17.81 9.82
CA CYS A 237 2.47 19.08 9.83
C CYS A 237 3.74 19.00 8.98
N LEU A 238 3.79 18.11 7.99
CA LEU A 238 4.98 17.89 7.16
C LEU A 238 5.44 19.17 6.46
N ALA A 239 4.50 19.96 5.94
CA ALA A 239 4.75 21.24 5.26
C ALA A 239 5.38 22.30 6.16
N GLU A 240 5.18 22.22 7.48
CA GLU A 240 5.80 23.12 8.46
C GLU A 240 7.29 22.81 8.69
N GLY A 241 7.82 21.75 8.10
CA GLY A 241 9.22 21.34 8.27
C GLY A 241 9.55 20.92 9.70
N PRO A 242 8.86 19.91 10.27
CA PRO A 242 9.02 19.53 11.66
C PRO A 242 10.47 19.20 12.00
N THR A 243 10.94 19.65 13.15
CA THR A 243 12.30 19.40 13.66
C THR A 243 12.28 18.46 14.85
N VAL A 244 13.42 17.85 15.19
CA VAL A 244 13.54 16.97 16.37
C VAL A 244 13.17 17.71 17.66
N ASP A 245 13.48 19.02 17.73
CA ASP A 245 13.11 19.86 18.89
C ASP A 245 11.63 20.04 19.02
N ARG A 246 10.93 20.25 17.89
CA ARG A 246 9.47 20.34 17.86
C ARG A 246 8.85 19.01 18.27
N LEU A 247 9.38 17.89 17.78
CA LEU A 247 8.93 16.55 18.18
C LEU A 247 9.11 16.33 19.68
N ALA A 248 10.23 16.74 20.26
CA ALA A 248 10.48 16.64 21.69
C ALA A 248 9.47 17.45 22.52
N ALA A 249 9.15 18.66 22.06
CA ALA A 249 8.15 19.53 22.71
C ALA A 249 6.74 18.90 22.68
N ILE A 250 6.32 18.27 21.58
CA ILE A 250 4.98 17.66 21.44
C ILE A 250 4.73 16.56 22.46
N ILE A 251 5.74 15.77 22.78
CA ILE A 251 5.60 14.70 23.77
C ILE A 251 6.12 15.09 25.17
N SER A 252 6.53 16.35 25.34
CA SER A 252 7.10 16.89 26.61
C SER A 252 8.28 16.02 27.11
N ARG A 253 9.20 15.69 26.20
CA ARG A 253 10.40 14.87 26.48
C ARG A 253 11.66 15.52 25.91
N SER A 254 12.81 14.98 26.29
CA SER A 254 14.10 15.44 25.75
C SER A 254 14.32 14.99 24.30
N ARG A 255 15.19 15.71 23.57
CA ARG A 255 15.67 15.30 22.23
C ARG A 255 16.23 13.87 22.25
N SER A 256 17.01 13.54 23.27
CA SER A 256 17.61 12.20 23.42
C SER A 256 16.56 11.11 23.53
N HIS A 257 15.44 11.39 24.20
CA HIS A 257 14.31 10.45 24.27
C HIS A 257 13.68 10.22 22.89
N VAL A 258 13.41 11.28 22.13
CA VAL A 258 12.89 11.18 20.74
C VAL A 258 13.86 10.35 19.89
N LEU A 259 15.16 10.63 19.92
CA LEU A 259 16.14 9.89 19.15
C LEU A 259 16.18 8.40 19.51
N LYS A 260 16.07 8.07 20.82
CA LYS A 260 15.98 6.68 21.29
C LYS A 260 14.70 6.00 20.81
N LEU A 261 13.52 6.69 20.85
CA LEU A 261 12.25 6.16 20.35
C LEU A 261 12.34 5.78 18.88
N PHE A 262 12.87 6.69 18.04
CA PHE A 262 12.98 6.43 16.60
C PHE A 262 13.97 5.28 16.31
N ARG A 263 15.12 5.24 16.98
CA ARG A 263 16.09 4.15 16.80
C ARG A 263 15.54 2.80 17.25
N ARG A 264 14.87 2.76 18.42
CA ARG A 264 14.38 1.51 19.01
C ARG A 264 13.21 0.91 18.23
N HIS A 265 12.29 1.74 17.73
CA HIS A 265 11.02 1.26 17.17
C HIS A 265 10.90 1.42 15.66
N LEU A 266 11.78 2.19 15.00
CA LEU A 266 11.77 2.44 13.56
C LEU A 266 13.12 2.13 12.88
N ASP A 267 14.09 1.64 13.65
CA ASP A 267 15.47 1.36 13.19
C ASP A 267 16.09 2.52 12.36
N SER A 268 15.68 3.73 12.69
CA SER A 268 16.06 4.95 11.97
C SER A 268 16.32 6.10 12.94
N SER A 269 17.17 7.05 12.55
CA SER A 269 17.23 8.30 13.30
C SER A 269 16.02 9.16 13.00
N ALA A 270 15.52 9.95 13.96
CA ALA A 270 14.40 10.87 13.77
C ALA A 270 14.61 11.81 12.58
N LYS A 271 15.84 12.31 12.38
CA LYS A 271 16.20 13.16 11.23
C LYS A 271 16.11 12.41 9.90
N ALA A 272 16.60 11.17 9.84
CA ALA A 272 16.52 10.34 8.63
C ALA A 272 15.06 10.02 8.29
N TYR A 273 14.25 9.69 9.28
CA TYR A 273 12.82 9.44 9.11
C TYR A 273 12.09 10.68 8.53
N LEU A 274 12.32 11.88 9.10
CA LEU A 274 11.74 13.11 8.59
C LEU A 274 12.12 13.35 7.13
N VAL A 275 13.41 13.20 6.78
CA VAL A 275 13.89 13.34 5.40
C VAL A 275 13.22 12.33 4.47
N GLN A 276 13.13 11.07 4.86
CA GLN A 276 12.48 10.04 4.06
C GLN A 276 11.00 10.37 3.83
N ARG A 277 10.29 10.81 4.87
CA ARG A 277 8.87 11.18 4.76
C ARG A 277 8.67 12.40 3.84
N GLN A 278 9.53 13.43 3.95
CA GLN A 278 9.53 14.59 3.07
C GLN A 278 9.80 14.19 1.60
N MET A 279 10.75 13.32 1.35
CA MET A 279 11.10 12.91 -0.01
C MET A 279 10.06 11.94 -0.61
N ARG A 280 9.33 11.20 0.21
CA ARG A 280 8.16 10.40 -0.24
C ARG A 280 7.07 11.33 -0.76
N GLU A 281 6.66 12.31 0.04
CA GLU A 281 5.68 13.33 -0.35
C GLU A 281 6.10 14.08 -1.62
N ALA A 282 7.40 14.44 -1.70
CA ALA A 282 7.94 15.11 -2.86
C ALA A 282 7.81 14.27 -4.14
N ARG A 283 8.04 12.96 -4.08
CA ARG A 283 7.85 12.06 -5.22
C ARG A 283 6.39 11.99 -5.67
N GLU A 284 5.46 11.90 -4.71
CA GLU A 284 4.03 11.89 -5.00
C GLU A 284 3.58 13.19 -5.66
N LEU A 285 3.97 14.34 -5.11
CA LEU A 285 3.64 15.65 -5.69
C LEU A 285 4.27 15.86 -7.07
N LEU A 286 5.51 15.46 -7.27
CA LEU A 286 6.19 15.55 -8.56
C LEU A 286 5.55 14.68 -9.63
N HIS A 287 4.98 13.55 -9.25
CA HIS A 287 4.33 12.61 -10.16
C HIS A 287 2.88 12.99 -10.45
N SER A 288 2.14 13.51 -9.47
CA SER A 288 0.69 13.70 -9.55
C SER A 288 0.26 15.16 -9.80
N THR A 289 1.18 16.14 -9.74
CA THR A 289 0.82 17.57 -9.83
C THR A 289 1.70 18.35 -10.78
N THR A 290 1.18 19.51 -11.25
CA THR A 290 1.90 20.51 -12.05
C THR A 290 2.66 21.56 -11.22
N LEU A 291 2.73 21.40 -9.90
CA LEU A 291 3.43 22.31 -9.00
C LEU A 291 4.89 22.50 -9.44
N SER A 292 5.42 23.70 -9.33
CA SER A 292 6.85 23.96 -9.55
C SER A 292 7.72 23.17 -8.55
N ILE A 293 8.98 22.95 -8.87
CA ILE A 293 9.93 22.28 -7.96
C ILE A 293 10.03 23.03 -6.60
N ALA A 294 9.97 24.35 -6.65
CA ALA A 294 10.00 25.20 -5.45
C ALA A 294 8.74 24.98 -4.59
N GLU A 295 7.55 24.98 -5.20
CA GLU A 295 6.28 24.75 -4.51
C GLU A 295 6.22 23.34 -3.88
N VAL A 296 6.73 22.32 -4.59
CA VAL A 296 6.87 20.97 -4.04
C VAL A 296 7.78 20.98 -2.81
N GLY A 297 8.92 21.67 -2.88
CA GLY A 297 9.83 21.84 -1.74
C GLY A 297 9.13 22.43 -0.52
N ILE A 298 8.40 23.52 -0.70
CA ILE A 298 7.62 24.18 0.36
C ILE A 298 6.59 23.22 0.98
N ARG A 299 5.81 22.52 0.16
CA ARG A 299 4.81 21.55 0.64
C ARG A 299 5.41 20.36 1.40
N CYS A 300 6.67 20.04 1.11
CA CYS A 300 7.40 19.00 1.84
C CYS A 300 8.16 19.53 3.06
N GLY A 301 7.98 20.80 3.43
CA GLY A 301 8.67 21.42 4.57
C GLY A 301 10.15 21.71 4.33
N VAL A 302 10.56 21.89 3.07
CA VAL A 302 11.91 22.31 2.66
C VAL A 302 11.79 23.54 1.77
N ALA A 303 11.64 24.71 2.38
CA ALA A 303 11.35 25.96 1.69
C ALA A 303 12.46 26.43 0.75
N ASP A 304 13.72 26.12 1.02
CA ASP A 304 14.86 26.46 0.15
C ASP A 304 14.92 25.48 -1.05
N PRO A 305 14.70 25.97 -2.30
CA PRO A 305 14.68 25.10 -3.48
C PRO A 305 16.02 24.42 -3.79
N TYR A 306 17.14 25.07 -3.46
CA TYR A 306 18.46 24.50 -3.67
C TYR A 306 18.71 23.33 -2.69
N ARG A 307 18.43 23.59 -1.41
CA ARG A 307 18.49 22.56 -0.36
C ARG A 307 17.54 21.40 -0.68
N PHE A 308 16.32 21.68 -1.12
CA PHE A 308 15.36 20.66 -1.55
C PHE A 308 15.93 19.80 -2.69
N SER A 309 16.41 20.42 -3.77
CA SER A 309 16.95 19.70 -4.92
C SER A 309 18.16 18.82 -4.56
N LYS A 310 19.07 19.34 -3.73
CA LYS A 310 20.23 18.60 -3.22
C LYS A 310 19.80 17.41 -2.34
N LEU A 311 18.83 17.63 -1.44
CA LEU A 311 18.30 16.61 -0.56
C LEU A 311 17.58 15.50 -1.36
N PHE A 312 16.73 15.91 -2.31
CA PHE A 312 16.01 15.00 -3.19
C PHE A 312 16.98 14.12 -4.00
N ARG A 313 17.97 14.74 -4.68
CA ARG A 313 18.98 13.99 -5.45
C ARG A 313 19.73 12.98 -4.58
N ARG A 314 20.13 13.38 -3.36
CA ARG A 314 20.84 12.49 -2.44
C ARG A 314 19.99 11.30 -2.01
N THR A 315 18.67 11.49 -1.83
CA THR A 315 17.77 10.47 -1.30
C THR A 315 17.17 9.59 -2.40
N VAL A 316 16.84 10.18 -3.57
CA VAL A 316 16.17 9.51 -4.69
C VAL A 316 17.15 9.07 -5.79
N GLY A 317 18.38 9.60 -5.78
CA GLY A 317 19.42 9.26 -6.75
C GLY A 317 19.45 10.17 -7.99
N MET A 318 18.39 10.95 -8.24
CA MET A 318 18.30 11.85 -9.40
C MET A 318 17.66 13.21 -9.03
N PRO A 319 17.89 14.28 -9.82
CA PRO A 319 17.29 15.57 -9.58
C PRO A 319 15.74 15.56 -9.70
N PRO A 320 15.00 16.42 -8.96
CA PRO A 320 13.53 16.48 -9.01
C PRO A 320 12.97 16.69 -10.41
N ARG A 321 13.64 17.51 -11.23
CA ARG A 321 13.22 17.80 -12.61
C ARG A 321 13.33 16.54 -13.51
N ALA A 322 14.41 15.78 -13.36
CA ALA A 322 14.60 14.53 -14.09
C ALA A 322 13.57 13.48 -13.63
N PHE A 323 13.30 13.40 -12.32
CA PHE A 323 12.30 12.51 -11.77
C PHE A 323 10.89 12.79 -12.33
N ARG A 324 10.49 14.05 -12.42
CA ARG A 324 9.21 14.44 -13.06
C ARG A 324 9.14 14.04 -14.52
N GLY A 325 10.23 14.15 -15.27
CA GLY A 325 10.30 13.74 -16.67
C GLY A 325 10.07 12.24 -16.91
N LEU A 326 10.12 11.40 -15.87
CA LEU A 326 9.86 9.96 -15.95
C LEU A 326 8.36 9.60 -15.92
N GLY A 327 7.43 10.58 -15.92
CA GLY A 327 5.99 10.32 -15.99
C GLY A 327 5.10 11.27 -15.20
N GLY A 328 5.65 12.32 -14.60
CA GLY A 328 4.85 13.37 -13.95
C GLY A 328 4.38 14.45 -14.93
N PRO A 329 3.26 15.16 -14.64
CA PRO A 329 2.80 16.25 -15.46
C PRO A 329 3.82 17.41 -15.45
N LEU A 330 4.04 18.02 -16.62
CA LEU A 330 4.92 19.16 -16.75
C LEU A 330 4.27 20.41 -16.09
N PRO A 331 5.04 21.26 -15.39
CA PRO A 331 4.52 22.50 -14.86
C PRO A 331 4.06 23.40 -16.02
N SER A 332 2.90 24.04 -15.87
CA SER A 332 2.43 25.05 -16.83
C SER A 332 3.51 26.11 -17.00
N SER A 333 4.03 26.27 -18.21
CA SER A 333 5.00 27.31 -18.52
C SER A 333 4.33 28.67 -18.25
N LYS A 334 4.80 29.42 -17.25
CA LYS A 334 4.50 30.84 -17.17
C LYS A 334 5.04 31.46 -18.46
N VAL A 335 4.16 31.80 -19.35
CA VAL A 335 4.52 32.62 -20.52
C VAL A 335 5.14 33.92 -19.99
N PRO A 336 6.40 34.22 -20.28
CA PRO A 336 6.97 35.50 -19.87
C PRO A 336 6.22 36.59 -20.64
N SER A 337 5.50 37.44 -19.94
CA SER A 337 4.91 38.66 -20.50
C SER A 337 6.06 39.53 -20.97
N ARG A 338 6.38 39.46 -22.27
CA ARG A 338 7.23 40.42 -22.95
C ARG A 338 6.48 41.77 -22.98
N HIS A 339 6.62 42.59 -21.96
CA HIS A 339 6.43 44.03 -22.11
C HIS A 339 7.53 44.54 -23.03
N LYS A 340 7.24 44.61 -24.32
CA LYS A 340 8.01 45.44 -25.25
C LYS A 340 7.84 46.91 -24.78
N ARG A 341 8.88 47.47 -24.17
CA ARG A 341 9.02 48.94 -24.08
C ARG A 341 9.15 49.46 -25.51
N VAL A 342 8.13 50.19 -25.94
CA VAL A 342 8.19 51.01 -27.16
C VAL A 342 9.09 52.20 -26.84
N PRO A 343 10.17 52.47 -27.58
CA PRO A 343 10.96 53.68 -27.38
C PRO A 343 10.15 54.86 -27.87
N ALA A 344 10.05 55.92 -27.03
CA ALA A 344 9.47 57.20 -27.40
C ALA A 344 10.33 57.83 -28.52
N ARG A 345 9.67 58.27 -29.61
CA ARG A 345 10.31 59.12 -30.64
C ARG A 345 10.56 60.50 -30.07
N PRO A 346 11.72 61.10 -30.35
CA PRO A 346 11.91 62.48 -30.06
C PRO A 346 11.15 63.35 -31.07
N SER A 347 10.38 64.28 -30.57
CA SER A 347 9.74 65.33 -31.33
C SER A 347 10.78 66.38 -31.76
N ALA A 348 10.80 66.63 -33.07
CA ALA A 348 11.44 67.84 -33.65
C ALA A 348 10.49 69.04 -33.60
#